data_c44176f4615bd6fc3b0d849b772ea26d
#
_entry.id   c44176f4615bd6fc3b0d849b772ea26d
#
_cell.length_a   1.000
_cell.length_b   1.000
_cell.length_c   1.000
_cell.angle_alpha   90.00
_cell.angle_beta   90.00
_cell.angle_gamma   90.00
#
_symmetry.space_group_name_H-M   'P 1'
#
loop_
_entity.id
_entity.type
_entity.pdbx_description
1 polymer ?
#
loop_
_entity_poly.entity_id
_entity_poly.type
_entity_poly.pdbx_seq_one_letter_code
_entity_poly.pdbx_strand_id
1 'polypeptide(L)'
;MTANASSAQSNTNQATTKTAAPKIAIIGGGLTGLFTAALLEKQWAERESGQIKDQSKMPQITIFEKSRSVGRLATRYRSAASEDKQWQWAFGAQFFTAKTEDFANFIQPWLANGLLQPWLARVVDLMPADSSGQTPDLNFKEQWDTNHARYISTPKMTSWGRALADNLQCTTINFKTRVAPLAQYAQLTANKPTELFDDSGVSLGAFDWVVCTTPNGQALDLMADSGFSQQNKILQPTMLACYTLMLGWDDVANLPKTLSSKVGSSWDVAYLYNSPLAKIFIEHQKSGRDELLPSVTIHASNEWSEQRVDDDIKTIQIELLAAAKQALNWYEDTAPSQIDCHRWRYAATVIDKNDEPLGILVDEQYQWIVSGDWCGQGNIESCYQMAAKTVEAIMVTTND
;
A
#
# COMPACT_ATOMS: atom_id res chain seq x y z
N MET A 1 78.77 -8.43 -34.87
CA MET A 1 78.41 -7.96 -33.51
C MET A 1 76.93 -7.56 -33.59
N THR A 2 76.04 -8.46 -33.23
CA THR A 2 74.64 -8.26 -33.29
C THR A 2 74.09 -8.19 -31.85
N ALA A 3 73.51 -7.05 -31.49
CA ALA A 3 72.91 -6.83 -30.19
C ALA A 3 71.46 -7.20 -30.27
N ASN A 4 71.02 -8.18 -29.47
CA ASN A 4 69.61 -8.55 -29.21
C ASN A 4 68.99 -7.54 -28.23
N ALA A 5 67.93 -6.89 -28.68
CA ALA A 5 67.04 -6.12 -27.80
C ALA A 5 65.86 -7.02 -27.40
N SER A 6 65.81 -7.37 -26.09
CA SER A 6 64.71 -8.06 -25.46
C SER A 6 63.58 -7.06 -25.16
N SER A 7 62.41 -7.25 -25.78
CA SER A 7 61.19 -6.52 -25.51
C SER A 7 60.51 -7.12 -24.24
N ALA A 8 60.53 -6.41 -23.14
CA ALA A 8 59.73 -6.71 -21.97
C ALA A 8 58.24 -6.31 -22.21
N GLN A 9 57.39 -7.30 -22.35
CA GLN A 9 55.92 -7.11 -22.31
C GLN A 9 55.52 -6.83 -20.84
N SER A 10 55.09 -5.63 -20.60
CA SER A 10 54.41 -5.28 -19.33
C SER A 10 52.97 -5.81 -19.35
N ASN A 11 52.73 -6.91 -18.65
CA ASN A 11 51.38 -7.37 -18.31
C ASN A 11 50.77 -6.39 -17.29
N THR A 12 49.97 -5.47 -17.75
CA THR A 12 49.08 -4.70 -16.89
C THR A 12 47.91 -5.61 -16.49
N ASN A 13 47.98 -6.26 -15.34
CA ASN A 13 46.86 -6.82 -14.65
C ASN A 13 45.88 -5.67 -14.33
N GLN A 14 44.88 -5.49 -15.16
CA GLN A 14 43.67 -4.75 -14.73
C GLN A 14 42.99 -5.60 -13.65
N ALA A 15 43.27 -5.26 -12.41
CA ALA A 15 42.47 -5.70 -11.28
C ALA A 15 41.04 -5.10 -11.51
N THR A 16 40.10 -5.91 -11.89
CA THR A 16 38.69 -5.56 -11.81
C THR A 16 38.38 -5.24 -10.37
N THR A 17 38.29 -3.96 -10.06
CA THR A 17 37.82 -3.46 -8.77
C THR A 17 36.37 -3.97 -8.62
N LYS A 18 36.19 -5.00 -7.77
CA LYS A 18 34.85 -5.45 -7.36
C LYS A 18 34.16 -4.22 -6.76
N THR A 19 33.21 -3.68 -7.48
CA THR A 19 32.36 -2.58 -6.97
C THR A 19 31.66 -3.04 -5.70
N ALA A 20 31.70 -2.22 -4.66
CA ALA A 20 30.96 -2.47 -3.42
C ALA A 20 29.46 -2.60 -3.72
N ALA A 21 28.75 -3.40 -2.95
CA ALA A 21 27.30 -3.53 -3.10
C ALA A 21 26.61 -2.15 -2.91
N PRO A 22 25.61 -1.81 -3.74
CA PRO A 22 25.02 -0.49 -3.75
C PRO A 22 24.21 -0.20 -2.48
N LYS A 23 24.15 1.08 -2.12
CA LYS A 23 23.26 1.61 -1.10
C LYS A 23 21.97 2.11 -1.76
N ILE A 24 20.84 1.58 -1.35
CA ILE A 24 19.55 1.87 -1.95
C ILE A 24 18.62 2.46 -0.90
N ALA A 25 18.12 3.67 -1.14
CA ALA A 25 17.06 4.28 -0.35
C ALA A 25 15.70 4.01 -1.00
N ILE A 26 14.72 3.56 -0.21
CA ILE A 26 13.32 3.45 -0.62
C ILE A 26 12.50 4.41 0.23
N ILE A 27 11.88 5.41 -0.39
CA ILE A 27 11.07 6.42 0.28
C ILE A 27 9.60 6.01 0.15
N GLY A 28 9.04 5.50 1.26
CA GLY A 28 7.70 4.95 1.37
C GLY A 28 7.69 3.48 1.78
N GLY A 29 7.24 3.19 3.01
CA GLY A 29 7.11 1.84 3.59
C GLY A 29 5.76 1.17 3.26
N GLY A 30 5.11 1.56 2.15
CA GLY A 30 3.93 0.88 1.63
C GLY A 30 4.28 -0.42 0.89
N LEU A 31 3.27 -1.10 0.33
CA LEU A 31 3.48 -2.39 -0.34
C LEU A 31 4.49 -2.31 -1.49
N THR A 32 4.46 -1.25 -2.31
CA THR A 32 5.46 -1.11 -3.39
C THR A 32 6.88 -1.08 -2.83
N GLY A 33 7.14 -0.31 -1.76
CA GLY A 33 8.46 -0.24 -1.13
C GLY A 33 8.88 -1.58 -0.51
N LEU A 34 7.98 -2.25 0.20
CA LEU A 34 8.24 -3.56 0.81
C LEU A 34 8.49 -4.65 -0.24
N PHE A 35 7.69 -4.67 -1.33
CA PHE A 35 7.92 -5.61 -2.43
C PHE A 35 9.23 -5.33 -3.15
N THR A 36 9.58 -4.05 -3.36
CA THR A 36 10.86 -3.67 -3.95
C THR A 36 12.02 -4.20 -3.12
N ALA A 37 12.00 -3.99 -1.81
CA ALA A 37 13.04 -4.50 -0.92
C ALA A 37 13.12 -6.04 -0.94
N ALA A 38 11.98 -6.72 -0.81
CA ALA A 38 11.92 -8.18 -0.81
C ALA A 38 12.42 -8.81 -2.13
N LEU A 39 12.05 -8.21 -3.27
CA LEU A 39 12.48 -8.67 -4.59
C LEU A 39 13.97 -8.36 -4.83
N LEU A 40 14.49 -7.21 -4.36
CA LEU A 40 15.92 -6.91 -4.42
C LEU A 40 16.73 -7.93 -3.62
N GLU A 41 16.35 -8.20 -2.37
CA GLU A 41 17.04 -9.20 -1.54
C GLU A 41 17.04 -10.57 -2.20
N LYS A 42 15.89 -11.00 -2.75
CA LYS A 42 15.75 -12.29 -3.44
C LYS A 42 16.63 -12.37 -4.68
N GLN A 43 16.51 -11.42 -5.62
CA GLN A 43 17.25 -11.46 -6.89
C GLN A 43 18.74 -11.29 -6.68
N TRP A 44 19.15 -10.48 -5.69
CA TRP A 44 20.56 -10.34 -5.35
C TRP A 44 21.14 -11.62 -4.79
N ALA A 45 20.38 -12.32 -3.92
CA ALA A 45 20.77 -13.63 -3.40
C ALA A 45 20.90 -14.68 -4.52
N GLU A 46 19.97 -14.70 -5.46
CA GLU A 46 20.01 -15.60 -6.64
C GLU A 46 21.23 -15.33 -7.53
N ARG A 47 21.55 -14.07 -7.76
CA ARG A 47 22.75 -13.64 -8.54
C ARG A 47 24.08 -14.08 -7.90
N GLU A 48 24.19 -14.02 -6.59
CA GLU A 48 25.39 -14.43 -5.86
C GLU A 48 25.47 -15.95 -5.63
N SER A 49 24.81 -16.77 -6.45
CA SER A 49 24.85 -18.24 -6.45
C SER A 49 24.12 -18.91 -5.26
N GLY A 50 23.11 -18.28 -4.71
CA GLY A 50 22.29 -18.89 -3.64
C GLY A 50 23.01 -19.09 -2.30
N GLN A 51 24.26 -18.67 -2.17
CA GLN A 51 25.05 -18.76 -0.93
C GLN A 51 25.34 -17.38 -0.36
N ILE A 52 24.34 -16.80 0.32
CA ILE A 52 24.57 -15.61 1.14
C ILE A 52 25.35 -16.04 2.40
N LYS A 53 26.63 -16.35 2.24
CA LYS A 53 27.55 -16.48 3.37
C LYS A 53 28.23 -15.16 3.72
N ASP A 54 28.22 -14.20 2.80
CA ASP A 54 28.88 -12.91 2.96
C ASP A 54 27.85 -11.77 2.80
N GLN A 55 27.30 -11.30 3.91
CA GLN A 55 26.38 -10.18 3.95
C GLN A 55 26.98 -8.88 3.37
N SER A 56 28.31 -8.77 3.31
CA SER A 56 28.99 -7.59 2.74
C SER A 56 28.77 -7.43 1.23
N LYS A 57 28.29 -8.47 0.56
CA LYS A 57 27.97 -8.46 -0.87
C LYS A 57 26.51 -8.12 -1.18
N MET A 58 25.65 -8.09 -0.15
CA MET A 58 24.25 -7.73 -0.32
C MET A 58 24.08 -6.21 -0.38
N PRO A 59 23.08 -5.71 -1.15
CA PRO A 59 22.80 -4.27 -1.17
C PRO A 59 22.40 -3.80 0.22
N GLN A 60 22.82 -2.59 0.59
CA GLN A 60 22.35 -1.94 1.80
C GLN A 60 21.05 -1.20 1.49
N ILE A 61 19.94 -1.77 1.86
CA ILE A 61 18.61 -1.20 1.60
C ILE A 61 18.11 -0.48 2.85
N THR A 62 17.67 0.76 2.69
CA THR A 62 17.02 1.52 3.75
C THR A 62 15.67 2.02 3.30
N ILE A 63 14.61 1.64 4.02
CA ILE A 63 13.26 2.15 3.81
C ILE A 63 13.00 3.29 4.80
N PHE A 64 12.57 4.45 4.29
CA PHE A 64 12.12 5.59 5.08
C PHE A 64 10.60 5.69 5.02
N GLU A 65 9.93 5.55 6.16
CA GLU A 65 8.47 5.63 6.28
C GLU A 65 8.08 6.74 7.29
N LYS A 66 7.33 7.72 6.83
CA LYS A 66 6.88 8.85 7.67
C LYS A 66 5.89 8.46 8.75
N SER A 67 5.15 7.38 8.57
CA SER A 67 4.14 6.89 9.51
C SER A 67 4.71 5.87 10.50
N ARG A 68 3.83 5.33 11.34
CA ARG A 68 4.16 4.27 12.30
C ARG A 68 3.89 2.87 11.75
N SER A 69 3.37 2.75 10.54
CA SER A 69 2.87 1.49 9.99
C SER A 69 2.98 1.46 8.46
N VAL A 70 2.74 0.30 7.90
CA VAL A 70 2.96 -0.04 6.50
C VAL A 70 1.78 0.42 5.60
N GLY A 71 1.83 1.64 5.12
CA GLY A 71 0.99 2.16 4.04
C GLY A 71 -0.53 1.98 4.24
N ARG A 72 -1.23 1.73 3.12
CA ARG A 72 -2.70 1.62 3.05
C ARG A 72 -3.27 0.26 3.49
N LEU A 73 -2.46 -0.71 3.93
CA LEU A 73 -2.92 -1.88 4.69
C LEU A 73 -3.18 -1.51 6.16
N ALA A 74 -3.99 -0.50 6.41
CA ALA A 74 -4.12 0.09 7.72
C ALA A 74 -5.26 -0.54 8.52
N THR A 75 -5.02 -0.78 9.82
CA THR A 75 -6.00 -1.28 10.78
C THR A 75 -6.08 -0.35 11.97
N ARG A 76 -7.30 -0.01 12.39
CA ARG A 76 -7.57 0.80 13.58
C ARG A 76 -8.19 -0.05 14.66
N TYR A 77 -7.86 0.27 15.90
CA TYR A 77 -8.35 -0.41 17.10
C TYR A 77 -8.95 0.59 18.06
N ARG A 78 -9.99 0.20 18.79
CA ARG A 78 -10.54 0.89 19.94
C ARG A 78 -10.95 -0.14 20.99
N SER A 79 -10.56 0.10 22.25
CA SER A 79 -11.03 -0.70 23.37
C SER A 79 -12.44 -0.26 23.77
N ALA A 80 -13.29 -1.21 24.09
CA ALA A 80 -14.58 -0.92 24.71
C ALA A 80 -14.40 -0.53 26.18
N ALA A 81 -15.45 -0.04 26.82
CA ALA A 81 -15.45 0.30 28.24
C ALA A 81 -15.14 -0.93 29.13
N SER A 82 -15.51 -2.14 28.70
CA SER A 82 -15.03 -3.40 29.26
C SER A 82 -13.64 -3.69 28.66
N GLU A 83 -12.59 -3.70 29.45
CA GLU A 83 -11.18 -3.77 29.02
C GLU A 83 -10.82 -5.00 28.16
N ASP A 84 -11.64 -6.07 28.20
CA ASP A 84 -11.38 -7.32 27.49
C ASP A 84 -11.91 -7.36 26.06
N LYS A 85 -12.65 -6.33 25.60
CA LYS A 85 -13.27 -6.29 24.28
C LYS A 85 -12.80 -5.10 23.46
N GLN A 86 -12.63 -5.31 22.15
CA GLN A 86 -12.18 -4.27 21.25
C GLN A 86 -12.89 -4.34 19.89
N TRP A 87 -12.97 -3.19 19.25
CA TRP A 87 -13.28 -3.10 17.83
C TRP A 87 -12.00 -3.06 17.00
N GLN A 88 -12.11 -3.59 15.80
CA GLN A 88 -11.04 -3.54 14.80
C GLN A 88 -11.63 -3.24 13.43
N TRP A 89 -11.03 -2.31 12.71
CA TRP A 89 -11.41 -1.95 11.35
C TRP A 89 -10.21 -1.96 10.42
N ALA A 90 -10.31 -2.65 9.30
CA ALA A 90 -9.45 -2.41 8.16
C ALA A 90 -9.96 -1.14 7.47
N PHE A 91 -9.28 -0.01 7.64
CA PHE A 91 -9.80 1.26 7.13
C PHE A 91 -9.14 1.74 5.84
N GLY A 92 -8.16 0.99 5.30
CA GLY A 92 -7.59 1.13 3.97
C GLY A 92 -8.09 0.05 3.02
N ALA A 93 -7.17 -0.70 2.40
CA ALA A 93 -7.51 -1.83 1.54
C ALA A 93 -8.29 -2.92 2.30
N GLN A 94 -9.38 -3.38 1.71
CA GLN A 94 -10.26 -4.38 2.33
C GLN A 94 -9.91 -5.81 1.91
N PHE A 95 -9.47 -5.96 0.69
CA PHE A 95 -9.05 -7.21 0.04
C PHE A 95 -8.19 -6.90 -1.18
N PHE A 96 -7.63 -7.92 -1.79
CA PHE A 96 -6.93 -7.82 -3.06
C PHE A 96 -7.10 -9.08 -3.90
N THR A 97 -6.72 -9.00 -5.16
CA THR A 97 -6.68 -10.14 -6.10
C THR A 97 -5.24 -10.40 -6.53
N ALA A 98 -4.95 -11.62 -6.97
CA ALA A 98 -3.70 -11.99 -7.64
C ALA A 98 -4.08 -12.66 -8.97
N LYS A 99 -3.87 -11.93 -10.06
CA LYS A 99 -4.29 -12.35 -11.41
C LYS A 99 -3.12 -12.87 -12.25
N THR A 100 -1.90 -12.32 -12.03
CA THR A 100 -0.70 -12.77 -12.70
C THR A 100 -0.08 -13.95 -11.95
N GLU A 101 0.52 -14.87 -12.68
CA GLU A 101 1.19 -16.06 -12.13
C GLU A 101 2.32 -15.65 -11.17
N ASP A 102 3.11 -14.66 -11.52
CA ASP A 102 4.23 -14.19 -10.69
C ASP A 102 3.75 -13.68 -9.33
N PHE A 103 2.68 -12.87 -9.31
CA PHE A 103 2.15 -12.38 -8.04
C PHE A 103 1.43 -13.48 -7.25
N ALA A 104 0.72 -14.39 -7.94
CA ALA A 104 0.11 -15.55 -7.31
C ALA A 104 1.18 -16.45 -6.65
N ASN A 105 2.30 -16.70 -7.33
CA ASN A 105 3.43 -17.44 -6.78
C ASN A 105 4.10 -16.70 -5.61
N PHE A 106 4.23 -15.39 -5.70
CA PHE A 106 4.82 -14.57 -4.64
C PHE A 106 4.03 -14.66 -3.32
N ILE A 107 2.70 -14.73 -3.38
CA ILE A 107 1.86 -14.79 -2.16
C ILE A 107 1.69 -16.20 -1.57
N GLN A 108 2.11 -17.26 -2.27
CA GLN A 108 1.93 -18.66 -1.85
C GLN A 108 2.42 -18.97 -0.42
N PRO A 109 3.59 -18.50 0.04
CA PRO A 109 4.05 -18.78 1.40
C PRO A 109 3.08 -18.30 2.48
N TRP A 110 2.44 -17.16 2.27
CA TRP A 110 1.47 -16.60 3.21
C TRP A 110 0.08 -17.24 3.10
N LEU A 111 -0.27 -17.77 1.95
CA LEU A 111 -1.46 -18.62 1.79
C LEU A 111 -1.24 -19.96 2.50
N ALA A 112 -0.08 -20.57 2.33
CA ALA A 112 0.26 -21.84 2.94
C ALA A 112 0.28 -21.81 4.49
N ASN A 113 0.70 -20.69 5.08
CA ASN A 113 0.73 -20.52 6.53
C ASN A 113 -0.55 -19.88 7.11
N GLY A 114 -1.55 -19.61 6.28
CA GLY A 114 -2.85 -19.07 6.68
C GLY A 114 -2.89 -17.56 7.01
N LEU A 115 -1.76 -16.83 6.84
CA LEU A 115 -1.74 -15.37 7.02
C LEU A 115 -2.58 -14.66 5.96
N LEU A 116 -2.59 -15.15 4.73
CA LEU A 116 -3.51 -14.75 3.69
C LEU A 116 -4.55 -15.84 3.47
N GLN A 117 -5.80 -15.43 3.28
CA GLN A 117 -6.91 -16.36 3.05
C GLN A 117 -7.85 -15.81 1.97
N PRO A 118 -8.46 -16.68 1.14
CA PRO A 118 -9.57 -16.30 0.28
C PRO A 118 -10.74 -15.84 1.15
N TRP A 119 -11.32 -14.70 0.81
CA TRP A 119 -12.53 -14.22 1.45
C TRP A 119 -13.75 -14.67 0.66
N LEU A 120 -14.49 -15.60 1.22
CA LEU A 120 -15.71 -16.16 0.61
C LEU A 120 -16.93 -15.28 0.96
N ALA A 121 -16.82 -13.99 0.64
CA ALA A 121 -17.80 -13.00 1.02
C ALA A 121 -19.09 -13.14 0.24
N ARG A 122 -20.22 -13.03 0.94
CA ARG A 122 -21.55 -12.83 0.36
C ARG A 122 -21.76 -11.35 0.07
N VAL A 123 -21.96 -11.03 -1.19
CA VAL A 123 -22.07 -9.66 -1.68
C VAL A 123 -23.52 -9.32 -2.01
N VAL A 124 -23.95 -8.13 -1.61
CA VAL A 124 -25.28 -7.61 -1.88
C VAL A 124 -25.20 -6.22 -2.50
N ASP A 125 -26.24 -5.83 -3.22
CA ASP A 125 -26.52 -4.44 -3.54
C ASP A 125 -27.50 -3.92 -2.48
N LEU A 126 -27.14 -2.86 -1.78
CA LEU A 126 -27.93 -2.22 -0.73
C LEU A 126 -28.57 -0.95 -1.28
N MET A 127 -29.90 -0.96 -1.31
CA MET A 127 -30.71 0.20 -1.67
C MET A 127 -31.15 0.88 -0.37
N PRO A 128 -30.64 2.10 -0.07
CA PRO A 128 -31.04 2.83 1.14
C PRO A 128 -32.56 3.08 1.19
N ALA A 129 -33.09 3.21 2.40
CA ALA A 129 -34.46 3.66 2.60
C ALA A 129 -34.70 5.00 1.89
N ASP A 130 -35.82 5.14 1.21
CA ASP A 130 -36.21 6.40 0.61
C ASP A 130 -37.05 7.27 1.57
N SER A 131 -37.42 8.46 1.14
CA SER A 131 -38.27 9.39 1.90
C SER A 131 -39.71 8.90 2.09
N SER A 132 -40.11 7.82 1.44
CA SER A 132 -41.45 7.20 1.57
C SER A 132 -41.59 6.27 2.76
N GLY A 133 -40.49 6.03 3.50
CA GLY A 133 -40.47 5.15 4.68
C GLY A 133 -40.27 3.67 4.36
N GLN A 134 -39.86 3.33 3.14
CA GLN A 134 -39.44 1.98 2.81
C GLN A 134 -38.22 1.58 3.65
N THR A 135 -38.19 0.31 4.06
CA THR A 135 -37.00 -0.27 4.66
C THR A 135 -35.91 -0.46 3.59
N PRO A 136 -34.59 -0.37 3.98
CA PRO A 136 -33.52 -0.70 3.05
C PRO A 136 -33.72 -2.09 2.43
N ASP A 137 -33.47 -2.19 1.12
CA ASP A 137 -33.58 -3.44 0.37
C ASP A 137 -32.18 -4.03 0.10
N LEU A 138 -32.05 -5.34 0.31
CA LEU A 138 -30.81 -6.10 0.17
C LEU A 138 -30.96 -7.12 -0.95
N ASN A 139 -30.39 -6.84 -2.09
CA ASN A 139 -30.43 -7.72 -3.25
C ASN A 139 -29.14 -8.53 -3.34
N PHE A 140 -29.24 -9.85 -3.38
CA PHE A 140 -28.07 -10.71 -3.59
C PHE A 140 -27.42 -10.40 -4.93
N LYS A 141 -26.11 -10.18 -4.91
CA LYS A 141 -25.32 -9.88 -6.10
C LYS A 141 -24.44 -11.06 -6.53
N GLU A 142 -23.55 -11.50 -5.66
CA GLU A 142 -22.64 -12.60 -5.92
C GLU A 142 -22.13 -13.23 -4.62
N GLN A 143 -21.63 -14.45 -4.73
CA GLN A 143 -20.82 -15.11 -3.71
C GLN A 143 -19.39 -15.19 -4.23
N TRP A 144 -18.44 -14.62 -3.48
CA TRP A 144 -17.01 -14.77 -3.84
C TRP A 144 -16.56 -16.20 -3.55
N ASP A 145 -15.70 -16.70 -4.42
CA ASP A 145 -15.18 -18.06 -4.39
C ASP A 145 -13.63 -18.09 -4.51
N THR A 146 -13.09 -19.27 -4.57
CA THR A 146 -11.65 -19.49 -4.72
C THR A 146 -11.15 -19.43 -6.16
N ASN A 147 -12.05 -19.47 -7.18
CA ASN A 147 -11.64 -19.46 -8.58
C ASN A 147 -11.16 -18.06 -9.02
N HIS A 148 -11.82 -17.03 -8.48
CA HIS A 148 -11.43 -15.63 -8.66
C HIS A 148 -11.18 -15.01 -7.28
N ALA A 149 -10.27 -15.62 -6.52
CA ALA A 149 -10.08 -15.34 -5.12
C ALA A 149 -9.79 -13.85 -4.84
N ARG A 150 -10.48 -13.35 -3.85
CA ARG A 150 -10.19 -12.07 -3.19
C ARG A 150 -9.59 -12.39 -1.83
N TYR A 151 -8.37 -11.95 -1.62
CA TYR A 151 -7.59 -12.31 -0.45
C TYR A 151 -7.68 -11.25 0.64
N ILE A 152 -7.76 -11.69 1.89
CA ILE A 152 -7.60 -10.87 3.08
C ILE A 152 -6.43 -11.37 3.92
N SER A 153 -5.84 -10.49 4.71
CA SER A 153 -4.87 -10.90 5.72
C SER A 153 -5.55 -11.08 7.08
N THR A 154 -5.17 -12.15 7.78
CA THR A 154 -5.70 -12.54 9.09
C THR A 154 -4.62 -12.42 10.17
N PRO A 155 -4.98 -12.08 11.40
CA PRO A 155 -6.29 -11.58 11.83
C PRO A 155 -6.53 -10.13 11.41
N LYS A 156 -5.56 -9.44 10.79
CA LYS A 156 -5.58 -8.00 10.47
C LYS A 156 -5.01 -7.76 9.09
N MET A 157 -5.55 -6.79 8.35
CA MET A 157 -4.98 -6.41 7.05
C MET A 157 -3.51 -5.97 7.15
N THR A 158 -3.12 -5.29 8.23
CA THR A 158 -1.72 -4.92 8.50
C THR A 158 -0.79 -6.09 8.78
N SER A 159 -1.30 -7.29 9.11
CA SER A 159 -0.46 -8.44 9.47
C SER A 159 0.44 -8.87 8.32
N TRP A 160 -0.06 -8.88 7.09
CA TRP A 160 0.75 -9.22 5.92
C TRP A 160 1.87 -8.20 5.65
N GLY A 161 1.55 -6.90 5.68
CA GLY A 161 2.58 -5.87 5.50
C GLY A 161 3.68 -5.91 6.57
N ARG A 162 3.32 -6.25 7.82
CA ARG A 162 4.29 -6.47 8.90
C ARG A 162 5.12 -7.72 8.64
N ALA A 163 4.49 -8.83 8.28
CA ALA A 163 5.22 -10.06 7.97
C ALA A 163 6.20 -9.89 6.79
N LEU A 164 5.82 -9.09 5.78
CA LEU A 164 6.74 -8.69 4.71
C LEU A 164 7.94 -7.93 5.26
N ALA A 165 7.70 -6.92 6.11
CA ALA A 165 8.77 -6.13 6.72
C ALA A 165 9.67 -6.98 7.64
N ASP A 166 9.09 -7.85 8.46
CA ASP A 166 9.80 -8.71 9.41
C ASP A 166 10.64 -9.79 8.71
N ASN A 167 10.29 -10.17 7.48
CA ASN A 167 11.02 -11.16 6.69
C ASN A 167 12.22 -10.58 5.92
N LEU A 168 12.38 -9.26 5.86
CA LEU A 168 13.53 -8.62 5.23
C LEU A 168 14.81 -8.88 6.05
N GLN A 169 15.89 -9.30 5.38
CA GLN A 169 17.13 -9.73 6.03
C GLN A 169 18.24 -8.67 5.96
N CYS A 170 18.27 -7.90 4.87
CA CYS A 170 19.33 -6.92 4.57
C CYS A 170 18.80 -5.49 4.51
N THR A 171 17.53 -5.29 4.89
CA THR A 171 16.83 -4.00 4.82
C THR A 171 16.61 -3.42 6.21
N THR A 172 16.99 -2.15 6.39
CA THR A 172 16.65 -1.37 7.59
C THR A 172 15.38 -0.53 7.30
N ILE A 173 14.41 -0.53 8.22
CA ILE A 173 13.20 0.29 8.09
C ILE A 173 13.18 1.38 9.16
N ASN A 174 13.24 2.63 8.74
CA ASN A 174 13.17 3.82 9.59
C ASN A 174 11.74 4.37 9.57
N PHE A 175 10.92 3.97 10.56
CA PHE A 175 9.60 4.55 10.77
C PHE A 175 9.67 5.96 11.34
N LYS A 176 8.58 6.75 11.18
CA LYS A 176 8.47 8.15 11.62
C LYS A 176 9.58 9.04 11.05
N THR A 177 10.11 8.67 9.91
CA THR A 177 11.17 9.41 9.23
C THR A 177 10.62 9.91 7.90
N ARG A 178 10.41 11.22 7.81
CA ARG A 178 10.02 11.87 6.57
C ARG A 178 11.27 12.40 5.88
N VAL A 179 11.45 11.98 4.64
CA VAL A 179 12.52 12.53 3.78
C VAL A 179 12.03 13.87 3.23
N ALA A 180 12.90 14.88 3.34
CA ALA A 180 12.67 16.20 2.76
C ALA A 180 12.77 16.17 1.23
N PRO A 181 12.20 17.16 0.50
CA PRO A 181 12.42 17.31 -0.93
C PRO A 181 13.92 17.21 -1.28
N LEU A 182 14.24 16.47 -2.35
CA LEU A 182 15.64 16.11 -2.65
C LEU A 182 16.56 17.33 -2.85
N ALA A 183 16.00 18.42 -3.40
CA ALA A 183 16.75 19.66 -3.64
C ALA A 183 16.83 20.59 -2.42
N GLN A 184 16.13 20.28 -1.31
CA GLN A 184 15.97 21.24 -0.21
C GLN A 184 17.27 21.48 0.57
N TYR A 185 18.06 20.43 0.82
CA TYR A 185 19.28 20.51 1.63
C TYR A 185 20.52 20.00 0.91
N ALA A 186 20.36 19.21 -0.15
CA ALA A 186 21.44 18.58 -0.88
C ALA A 186 21.87 19.39 -2.10
N GLN A 187 23.16 19.41 -2.40
CA GLN A 187 23.66 19.77 -3.72
C GLN A 187 23.63 18.53 -4.62
N LEU A 188 22.63 18.45 -5.48
CA LEU A 188 22.46 17.32 -6.38
C LEU A 188 23.53 17.35 -7.48
N THR A 189 24.17 16.21 -7.70
CA THR A 189 25.21 16.06 -8.72
C THR A 189 24.98 14.76 -9.48
N ALA A 190 24.89 14.87 -10.79
CA ALA A 190 24.73 13.72 -11.68
C ALA A 190 25.83 12.67 -11.49
N ASN A 191 25.47 11.40 -11.60
CA ASN A 191 26.36 10.23 -11.48
C ASN A 191 27.13 10.17 -10.13
N LYS A 192 26.51 10.70 -9.06
CA LYS A 192 27.01 10.60 -7.70
C LYS A 192 25.91 10.15 -6.75
N PRO A 193 26.27 9.48 -5.63
CA PRO A 193 25.30 9.15 -4.60
C PRO A 193 24.51 10.38 -4.13
N THR A 194 23.20 10.22 -3.95
CA THR A 194 22.32 11.28 -3.46
C THR A 194 22.28 11.27 -1.95
N GLU A 195 22.64 12.36 -1.31
CA GLU A 195 22.49 12.53 0.13
C GLU A 195 21.05 12.92 0.45
N LEU A 196 20.42 12.18 1.35
CA LEU A 196 19.06 12.42 1.81
C LEU A 196 19.06 13.09 3.18
N PHE A 197 18.05 13.90 3.42
CA PHE A 197 17.85 14.62 4.68
C PHE A 197 16.42 14.42 5.19
N ASP A 198 16.21 14.52 6.49
CA ASP A 198 14.87 14.60 7.06
C ASP A 198 14.32 16.04 7.02
N ASP A 199 13.07 16.23 7.45
CA ASP A 199 12.40 17.55 7.48
C ASP A 199 13.13 18.59 8.34
N SER A 200 13.99 18.17 9.26
CA SER A 200 14.79 19.06 10.12
C SER A 200 16.18 19.38 9.55
N GLY A 201 16.55 18.81 8.40
CA GLY A 201 17.83 18.97 7.75
C GLY A 201 18.93 18.06 8.33
N VAL A 202 18.57 17.02 9.07
CA VAL A 202 19.54 16.02 9.54
C VAL A 202 19.79 15.01 8.41
N SER A 203 21.06 14.76 8.11
CA SER A 203 21.45 13.79 7.08
C SER A 203 21.00 12.38 7.44
N LEU A 204 20.39 11.71 6.47
CA LEU A 204 19.97 10.32 6.52
C LEU A 204 20.97 9.39 5.82
N GLY A 205 22.02 9.95 5.23
CA GLY A 205 23.06 9.24 4.49
C GLY A 205 22.99 9.46 2.98
N ALA A 206 24.03 8.95 2.29
CA ALA A 206 24.14 9.02 0.83
C ALA A 206 23.86 7.63 0.21
N PHE A 207 23.13 7.63 -0.90
CA PHE A 207 22.62 6.43 -1.56
C PHE A 207 22.93 6.46 -3.06
N ASP A 208 23.30 5.30 -3.60
CA ASP A 208 23.55 5.13 -5.03
C ASP A 208 22.24 5.14 -5.82
N TRP A 209 21.18 4.58 -5.25
CA TRP A 209 19.82 4.60 -5.80
C TRP A 209 18.82 5.21 -4.83
N VAL A 210 17.91 6.04 -5.33
CA VAL A 210 16.78 6.57 -4.57
C VAL A 210 15.47 6.16 -5.28
N VAL A 211 14.66 5.35 -4.59
CA VAL A 211 13.38 4.85 -5.09
C VAL A 211 12.26 5.52 -4.31
N CYS A 212 11.46 6.35 -4.98
CA CYS A 212 10.26 6.96 -4.41
C CYS A 212 9.05 6.07 -4.68
N THR A 213 8.42 5.54 -3.62
CA THR A 213 7.21 4.70 -3.72
C THR A 213 5.99 5.33 -3.05
N THR A 214 6.01 6.66 -2.90
CA THR A 214 4.91 7.43 -2.33
C THR A 214 3.80 7.68 -3.36
N PRO A 215 2.58 8.08 -2.93
CA PRO A 215 1.56 8.55 -3.85
C PRO A 215 2.06 9.72 -4.73
N ASN A 216 1.48 9.88 -5.92
CA ASN A 216 1.97 10.80 -6.94
C ASN A 216 2.14 12.25 -6.47
N GLY A 217 1.18 12.83 -5.73
CA GLY A 217 1.34 14.18 -5.19
C GLY A 217 2.52 14.31 -4.22
N GLN A 218 2.76 13.30 -3.38
CA GLN A 218 3.93 13.28 -2.49
C GLN A 218 5.25 13.02 -3.25
N ALA A 219 5.20 12.24 -4.32
CA ALA A 219 6.34 12.04 -5.21
C ALA A 219 6.71 13.34 -5.94
N LEU A 220 5.70 14.11 -6.37
CA LEU A 220 5.94 15.43 -6.97
C LEU A 220 6.62 16.39 -5.98
N ASP A 221 6.12 16.45 -4.73
CA ASP A 221 6.72 17.27 -3.68
C ASP A 221 8.18 16.87 -3.42
N LEU A 222 8.46 15.55 -3.35
CA LEU A 222 9.80 15.02 -3.13
C LEU A 222 10.78 15.39 -4.26
N MET A 223 10.30 15.34 -5.52
CA MET A 223 11.10 15.63 -6.71
C MET A 223 11.10 17.12 -7.10
N ALA A 224 10.42 17.97 -6.33
CA ALA A 224 10.36 19.41 -6.63
C ALA A 224 11.79 20.01 -6.70
N ASP A 225 12.02 20.83 -7.74
CA ASP A 225 13.27 21.53 -8.00
C ASP A 225 14.54 20.65 -8.07
N SER A 226 14.38 19.33 -8.10
CA SER A 226 15.50 18.38 -8.12
C SER A 226 16.15 18.20 -9.51
N GLY A 227 15.48 18.63 -10.56
CA GLY A 227 15.90 18.36 -11.94
C GLY A 227 15.51 16.96 -12.45
N PHE A 228 14.64 16.24 -11.74
CA PHE A 228 14.13 14.94 -12.17
C PHE A 228 13.53 15.02 -13.58
N SER A 229 14.12 14.30 -14.52
CA SER A 229 13.84 14.44 -15.97
C SER A 229 12.40 14.12 -16.38
N GLN A 230 11.68 13.35 -15.56
CA GLN A 230 10.30 12.92 -15.84
C GLN A 230 9.27 13.52 -14.88
N GLN A 231 9.59 14.62 -14.20
CA GLN A 231 8.71 15.25 -13.21
C GLN A 231 7.31 15.58 -13.78
N ASN A 232 7.22 15.98 -15.04
CA ASN A 232 5.96 16.30 -15.72
C ASN A 232 5.01 15.10 -15.91
N LYS A 233 5.50 13.87 -15.75
CA LYS A 233 4.70 12.65 -15.85
C LYS A 233 4.10 12.22 -14.52
N ILE A 234 4.61 12.70 -13.38
CA ILE A 234 4.21 12.25 -12.05
C ILE A 234 2.71 12.46 -11.79
N LEU A 235 2.13 13.56 -12.26
CA LEU A 235 0.71 13.87 -12.07
C LEU A 235 -0.19 13.42 -13.24
N GLN A 236 0.32 12.74 -14.25
CA GLN A 236 -0.52 12.24 -15.35
C GLN A 236 -1.62 11.28 -14.86
N PRO A 237 -1.34 10.30 -13.97
CA PRO A 237 -2.39 9.51 -13.34
C PRO A 237 -3.11 10.35 -12.28
N THR A 238 -4.44 10.45 -12.39
CA THR A 238 -5.25 11.09 -11.37
C THR A 238 -5.49 10.15 -10.20
N MET A 239 -5.18 10.60 -8.99
CA MET A 239 -5.56 9.89 -7.76
C MET A 239 -6.69 10.62 -7.06
N LEU A 240 -7.72 9.88 -6.67
CA LEU A 240 -8.89 10.37 -5.96
C LEU A 240 -8.81 10.05 -4.47
N ALA A 241 -9.42 10.91 -3.66
CA ALA A 241 -9.60 10.69 -2.24
C ALA A 241 -10.65 9.61 -1.93
N CYS A 242 -10.61 9.11 -0.69
CA CYS A 242 -11.68 8.30 -0.10
C CYS A 242 -11.77 8.60 1.39
N TYR A 243 -12.97 8.92 1.86
CA TYR A 243 -13.24 8.91 3.28
C TYR A 243 -13.69 7.51 3.72
N THR A 244 -13.23 7.11 4.90
CA THR A 244 -13.60 5.85 5.53
C THR A 244 -14.27 6.14 6.85
N LEU A 245 -15.57 5.78 6.97
CA LEU A 245 -16.31 5.81 8.23
C LEU A 245 -16.22 4.43 8.87
N MET A 246 -15.95 4.38 10.17
CA MET A 246 -15.81 3.16 10.96
C MET A 246 -16.83 3.22 12.09
N LEU A 247 -17.72 2.23 12.15
CA LEU A 247 -18.77 2.14 13.16
C LEU A 247 -18.61 0.86 13.98
N GLY A 248 -18.88 0.95 15.26
CA GLY A 248 -18.82 -0.16 16.21
C GLY A 248 -19.99 -0.20 17.17
N TRP A 249 -20.40 -1.38 17.57
CA TRP A 249 -21.46 -1.64 18.55
C TRP A 249 -20.92 -2.49 19.70
N ASP A 250 -21.39 -2.25 20.92
CA ASP A 250 -20.94 -2.98 22.11
C ASP A 250 -21.47 -4.41 22.16
N ASP A 251 -22.60 -4.68 21.51
CA ASP A 251 -23.26 -5.99 21.48
C ASP A 251 -23.91 -6.27 20.12
N VAL A 252 -23.92 -7.54 19.73
CA VAL A 252 -24.64 -8.03 18.53
C VAL A 252 -26.15 -7.74 18.63
N ALA A 253 -26.71 -7.72 19.84
CA ALA A 253 -28.13 -7.42 20.07
C ALA A 253 -28.51 -5.98 19.67
N ASN A 254 -27.52 -5.07 19.67
CA ASN A 254 -27.69 -3.65 19.32
C ASN A 254 -27.46 -3.37 17.83
N LEU A 255 -27.17 -4.40 17.01
CA LEU A 255 -26.99 -4.22 15.58
C LEU A 255 -28.28 -3.82 14.88
N PRO A 256 -28.23 -2.89 13.91
CA PRO A 256 -29.33 -2.65 13.01
C PRO A 256 -29.79 -3.95 12.33
N LYS A 257 -31.08 -4.07 12.06
CA LYS A 257 -31.64 -5.28 11.41
C LYS A 257 -30.99 -5.60 10.06
N THR A 258 -30.54 -4.60 9.33
CA THR A 258 -29.79 -4.73 8.07
C THR A 258 -28.43 -5.43 8.24
N LEU A 259 -27.82 -5.37 9.42
CA LEU A 259 -26.55 -6.03 9.77
C LEU A 259 -26.77 -7.34 10.56
N SER A 260 -27.99 -7.61 11.03
CA SER A 260 -28.30 -8.77 11.88
C SER A 260 -28.61 -10.00 11.04
N SER A 261 -27.91 -11.10 11.28
CA SER A 261 -28.15 -12.40 10.61
C SER A 261 -29.50 -13.06 10.94
N LYS A 262 -30.30 -12.51 11.87
CA LYS A 262 -31.60 -13.07 12.29
C LYS A 262 -32.69 -12.98 11.22
N VAL A 263 -32.47 -12.25 10.12
CA VAL A 263 -33.42 -12.09 9.02
C VAL A 263 -32.90 -12.80 7.76
N GLY A 264 -32.53 -14.07 7.90
CA GLY A 264 -32.43 -15.01 6.77
C GLY A 264 -31.28 -14.86 5.79
N SER A 265 -30.47 -13.82 5.80
CA SER A 265 -29.33 -13.69 4.91
C SER A 265 -28.23 -12.82 5.51
N SER A 266 -27.20 -13.47 6.09
CA SER A 266 -25.94 -12.79 6.39
C SER A 266 -25.29 -12.34 5.08
N TRP A 267 -24.68 -11.14 5.08
CA TRP A 267 -23.88 -10.62 4.00
C TRP A 267 -22.57 -10.05 4.59
N ASP A 268 -21.55 -9.93 3.77
CA ASP A 268 -20.23 -9.46 4.19
C ASP A 268 -19.87 -8.13 3.57
N VAL A 269 -20.32 -7.91 2.33
CA VAL A 269 -20.02 -6.72 1.53
C VAL A 269 -21.30 -6.20 0.90
N ALA A 270 -21.59 -4.92 1.08
CA ALA A 270 -22.67 -4.25 0.37
C ALA A 270 -22.11 -3.17 -0.55
N TYR A 271 -22.64 -3.09 -1.77
CA TYR A 271 -22.42 -1.99 -2.71
C TYR A 271 -23.61 -1.04 -2.67
N LEU A 272 -23.31 0.25 -2.72
CA LEU A 272 -24.31 1.31 -2.81
C LEU A 272 -24.07 2.14 -4.06
N TYR A 273 -25.15 2.63 -4.65
CA TYR A 273 -25.11 3.45 -5.86
C TYR A 273 -25.88 4.75 -5.60
N ASN A 274 -25.51 5.81 -6.28
CA ASN A 274 -26.11 7.13 -6.16
C ASN A 274 -26.18 7.64 -4.70
N SER A 275 -25.14 7.36 -3.93
CA SER A 275 -25.00 7.67 -2.51
C SER A 275 -23.61 8.25 -2.23
N PRO A 276 -23.43 9.08 -1.18
CA PRO A 276 -22.10 9.39 -0.67
C PRO A 276 -21.29 8.16 -0.27
N LEU A 277 -21.97 7.06 0.08
CA LEU A 277 -21.36 5.77 0.42
C LEU A 277 -21.25 4.91 -0.83
N ALA A 278 -20.10 4.21 -0.98
CA ALA A 278 -19.88 3.29 -2.08
C ALA A 278 -19.94 1.82 -1.64
N LYS A 279 -19.36 1.50 -0.48
CA LYS A 279 -19.24 0.11 0.00
C LYS A 279 -19.30 0.05 1.51
N ILE A 280 -19.93 -1.01 2.02
CA ILE A 280 -19.95 -1.36 3.44
C ILE A 280 -19.34 -2.76 3.59
N PHE A 281 -18.45 -2.92 4.57
CA PHE A 281 -17.79 -4.18 4.89
C PHE A 281 -18.06 -4.55 6.34
N ILE A 282 -18.55 -5.75 6.60
CA ILE A 282 -18.73 -6.25 7.97
C ILE A 282 -17.39 -6.79 8.45
N GLU A 283 -16.81 -6.13 9.47
CA GLU A 283 -15.46 -6.43 9.93
C GLU A 283 -15.37 -7.66 10.82
N HIS A 284 -16.30 -7.83 11.74
CA HIS A 284 -16.30 -8.92 12.72
C HIS A 284 -16.62 -10.30 12.13
N GLN A 285 -17.14 -10.38 10.90
CA GLN A 285 -17.42 -11.63 10.19
C GLN A 285 -16.22 -12.11 9.34
N LYS A 286 -15.16 -11.29 9.21
CA LYS A 286 -13.96 -11.73 8.50
C LYS A 286 -13.21 -12.79 9.31
N SER A 287 -12.58 -13.72 8.62
CA SER A 287 -11.81 -14.81 9.23
C SER A 287 -10.79 -14.31 10.27
N GLY A 288 -10.71 -15.00 11.41
CA GLY A 288 -9.81 -14.69 12.52
C GLY A 288 -10.22 -13.45 13.35
N ARG A 289 -11.51 -13.09 13.34
CA ARG A 289 -12.06 -11.93 14.06
C ARG A 289 -13.25 -12.28 14.97
N ASP A 290 -13.42 -13.54 15.32
CA ASP A 290 -14.57 -14.06 16.05
C ASP A 290 -14.74 -13.48 17.46
N GLU A 291 -13.64 -12.98 18.07
CA GLU A 291 -13.64 -12.36 19.41
C GLU A 291 -13.82 -10.85 19.39
N LEU A 292 -13.94 -10.24 18.21
CA LEU A 292 -14.10 -8.80 18.09
C LEU A 292 -15.54 -8.37 18.28
N LEU A 293 -15.70 -7.14 18.77
CA LEU A 293 -16.99 -6.48 18.85
C LEU A 293 -17.56 -6.21 17.45
N PRO A 294 -18.89 -6.21 17.30
CA PRO A 294 -19.55 -5.92 16.04
C PRO A 294 -19.11 -4.60 15.45
N SER A 295 -18.72 -4.62 14.18
CA SER A 295 -18.17 -3.42 13.52
C SER A 295 -18.29 -3.48 12.01
N VAL A 296 -18.39 -2.30 11.39
CA VAL A 296 -18.39 -2.13 9.94
C VAL A 296 -17.42 -1.04 9.51
N THR A 297 -16.80 -1.24 8.36
CA THR A 297 -16.05 -0.22 7.64
C THR A 297 -16.87 0.23 6.43
N ILE A 298 -17.01 1.53 6.25
CA ILE A 298 -17.76 2.13 5.15
C ILE A 298 -16.81 3.00 4.34
N HIS A 299 -16.66 2.70 3.05
CA HIS A 299 -15.97 3.56 2.11
C HIS A 299 -16.95 4.51 1.45
N ALA A 300 -16.66 5.79 1.50
CA ALA A 300 -17.37 6.78 0.70
C ALA A 300 -17.01 6.63 -0.80
N SER A 301 -17.85 7.16 -1.68
CA SER A 301 -17.52 7.24 -3.10
C SER A 301 -16.29 8.12 -3.32
N ASN A 302 -15.44 7.74 -4.27
CA ASN A 302 -14.22 8.49 -4.54
C ASN A 302 -14.52 9.89 -5.10
N GLU A 303 -15.51 9.99 -5.98
CA GLU A 303 -15.94 11.27 -6.58
C GLU A 303 -16.50 12.22 -5.52
N TRP A 304 -17.36 11.69 -4.63
CA TRP A 304 -17.89 12.47 -3.51
C TRP A 304 -16.79 12.92 -2.55
N SER A 305 -15.82 12.04 -2.29
CA SER A 305 -14.68 12.30 -1.40
C SER A 305 -13.74 13.34 -1.98
N GLU A 306 -13.46 13.27 -3.28
CA GLU A 306 -12.54 14.20 -3.96
C GLU A 306 -13.09 15.62 -3.96
N GLN A 307 -14.39 15.79 -4.21
CA GLN A 307 -15.05 17.11 -4.16
C GLN A 307 -14.96 17.76 -2.77
N ARG A 308 -14.68 17.01 -1.73
CA ARG A 308 -14.67 17.41 -0.31
C ARG A 308 -13.34 17.16 0.37
N VAL A 309 -12.27 16.93 -0.39
CA VAL A 309 -10.98 16.45 0.15
C VAL A 309 -10.33 17.44 1.12
N ASP A 310 -10.68 18.73 1.03
CA ASP A 310 -10.16 19.79 1.90
C ASP A 310 -11.14 20.22 3.00
N ASP A 311 -12.36 19.67 3.03
CA ASP A 311 -13.36 19.99 4.04
C ASP A 311 -12.95 19.47 5.43
N ASP A 312 -13.55 20.07 6.48
CA ASP A 312 -13.33 19.64 7.85
C ASP A 312 -13.80 18.19 8.10
N ILE A 313 -12.94 17.39 8.69
CA ILE A 313 -13.19 15.96 8.91
C ILE A 313 -14.42 15.69 9.79
N LYS A 314 -14.76 16.61 10.72
CA LYS A 314 -15.93 16.45 11.60
C LYS A 314 -17.23 16.69 10.82
N THR A 315 -17.22 17.68 9.92
CA THR A 315 -18.35 17.93 9.01
C THR A 315 -18.59 16.74 8.12
N ILE A 316 -17.53 16.21 7.50
CA ILE A 316 -17.57 14.99 6.69
C ILE A 316 -18.11 13.80 7.48
N GLN A 317 -17.64 13.62 8.73
CA GLN A 317 -18.13 12.52 9.58
C GLN A 317 -19.62 12.61 9.84
N ILE A 318 -20.16 13.81 10.06
CA ILE A 318 -21.61 14.03 10.27
C ILE A 318 -22.39 13.66 9.01
N GLU A 319 -21.96 14.10 7.83
CA GLU A 319 -22.63 13.79 6.58
C GLU A 319 -22.62 12.29 6.28
N LEU A 320 -21.46 11.64 6.42
CA LEU A 320 -21.33 10.20 6.21
C LEU A 320 -22.13 9.38 7.22
N LEU A 321 -22.19 9.85 8.48
CA LEU A 321 -22.97 9.20 9.53
C LEU A 321 -24.48 9.29 9.22
N ALA A 322 -24.97 10.41 8.71
CA ALA A 322 -26.35 10.58 8.28
C ALA A 322 -26.68 9.63 7.11
N ALA A 323 -25.81 9.55 6.11
CA ALA A 323 -25.97 8.63 4.97
C ALA A 323 -25.92 7.15 5.43
N ALA A 324 -25.02 6.82 6.38
CA ALA A 324 -24.92 5.48 6.93
C ALA A 324 -26.17 5.11 7.76
N LYS A 325 -26.71 6.07 8.53
CA LYS A 325 -27.97 5.88 9.26
C LYS A 325 -29.12 5.54 8.31
N GLN A 326 -29.23 6.24 7.20
CA GLN A 326 -30.24 5.96 6.18
C GLN A 326 -30.03 4.58 5.54
N ALA A 327 -28.78 4.24 5.18
CA ALA A 327 -28.46 2.98 4.52
C ALA A 327 -28.66 1.76 5.43
N LEU A 328 -28.28 1.85 6.70
CA LEU A 328 -28.37 0.74 7.66
C LEU A 328 -29.67 0.77 8.49
N ASN A 329 -30.42 1.86 8.41
CA ASN A 329 -31.71 2.07 9.07
C ASN A 329 -31.67 1.77 10.57
N TRP A 330 -30.73 2.39 11.30
CA TRP A 330 -30.69 2.27 12.75
C TRP A 330 -31.54 3.33 13.45
N TYR A 331 -32.03 2.98 14.63
CA TYR A 331 -32.74 3.85 15.55
C TYR A 331 -31.82 4.24 16.73
N GLU A 332 -32.35 4.96 17.71
CA GLU A 332 -31.56 5.43 18.84
C GLU A 332 -30.97 4.27 19.66
N ASP A 333 -31.74 3.21 19.87
CA ASP A 333 -31.35 1.99 20.59
C ASP A 333 -30.39 1.07 19.82
N THR A 334 -30.25 1.28 18.51
CA THR A 334 -29.34 0.53 17.62
C THR A 334 -28.28 1.43 16.98
N ALA A 335 -28.07 2.62 17.55
CA ALA A 335 -27.00 3.52 17.10
C ALA A 335 -25.61 2.95 17.45
N PRO A 336 -24.58 3.22 16.63
CA PRO A 336 -23.22 2.79 16.94
C PRO A 336 -22.70 3.51 18.19
N SER A 337 -22.04 2.78 19.09
CA SER A 337 -21.39 3.29 20.29
C SER A 337 -19.99 3.85 20.03
N GLN A 338 -19.33 3.39 18.96
CA GLN A 338 -18.02 3.87 18.52
C GLN A 338 -18.08 4.36 17.07
N ILE A 339 -17.55 5.57 16.84
CA ILE A 339 -17.51 6.22 15.53
C ILE A 339 -16.12 6.80 15.30
N ASP A 340 -15.50 6.44 14.19
CA ASP A 340 -14.24 7.01 13.72
C ASP A 340 -14.38 7.38 12.23
N CYS A 341 -13.67 8.43 11.79
CA CYS A 341 -13.57 8.80 10.38
C CYS A 341 -12.10 9.00 9.98
N HIS A 342 -11.76 8.64 8.75
CA HIS A 342 -10.42 8.83 8.21
C HIS A 342 -10.48 9.33 6.77
N ARG A 343 -9.55 10.22 6.41
CA ARG A 343 -9.38 10.74 5.05
C ARG A 343 -8.14 10.15 4.39
N TRP A 344 -8.33 9.41 3.32
CA TRP A 344 -7.28 9.01 2.39
C TRP A 344 -7.26 10.00 1.23
N ARG A 345 -6.26 10.88 1.18
CA ARG A 345 -6.14 11.87 0.10
C ARG A 345 -5.76 11.21 -1.24
N TYR A 346 -5.04 10.12 -1.20
CA TYR A 346 -4.57 9.36 -2.38
C TYR A 346 -5.02 7.90 -2.24
N ALA A 347 -6.31 7.65 -2.44
CA ALA A 347 -6.92 6.34 -2.17
C ALA A 347 -6.99 5.45 -3.41
N ALA A 348 -7.41 5.98 -4.53
CA ALA A 348 -7.65 5.24 -5.76
C ALA A 348 -7.08 5.98 -6.97
N THR A 349 -6.53 5.24 -7.92
CA THR A 349 -6.09 5.77 -9.22
C THR A 349 -7.24 5.65 -10.21
N VAL A 350 -7.51 6.71 -10.94
CA VAL A 350 -8.46 6.67 -12.07
C VAL A 350 -7.78 5.91 -13.20
N ILE A 351 -8.40 4.84 -13.64
CA ILE A 351 -7.90 4.01 -14.73
C ILE A 351 -8.87 4.10 -15.90
N ASP A 352 -8.45 4.64 -17.01
CA ASP A 352 -9.13 4.43 -18.28
C ASP A 352 -8.73 3.05 -18.82
N LYS A 353 -9.73 2.25 -19.22
CA LYS A 353 -9.50 0.89 -19.72
C LYS A 353 -8.71 0.86 -21.03
N ASN A 354 -8.68 1.99 -21.74
CA ASN A 354 -7.99 2.13 -23.02
C ASN A 354 -6.57 2.69 -22.88
N ASP A 355 -6.20 3.17 -21.67
CA ASP A 355 -4.88 3.77 -21.47
C ASP A 355 -3.86 2.71 -21.03
N GLU A 356 -2.68 2.78 -21.63
CA GLU A 356 -1.52 2.02 -21.17
C GLU A 356 -1.07 2.57 -19.78
N PRO A 357 -0.73 1.69 -18.84
CA PRO A 357 -0.18 2.11 -17.55
C PRO A 357 1.08 2.94 -17.75
N LEU A 358 1.25 3.99 -16.93
CA LEU A 358 2.40 4.90 -17.00
C LEU A 358 3.75 4.15 -16.89
N GLY A 359 3.80 3.08 -16.10
CA GLY A 359 5.05 2.40 -15.76
C GLY A 359 5.88 3.18 -14.74
N ILE A 360 7.05 2.65 -14.40
CA ILE A 360 8.01 3.35 -13.52
C ILE A 360 8.67 4.51 -14.27
N LEU A 361 9.03 5.55 -13.53
CA LEU A 361 9.74 6.71 -14.08
C LEU A 361 11.20 6.64 -13.61
N VAL A 362 12.13 6.50 -14.53
CA VAL A 362 13.57 6.34 -14.23
C VAL A 362 14.34 7.55 -14.70
N ASP A 363 15.21 8.06 -13.84
CA ASP A 363 16.25 9.03 -14.18
C ASP A 363 17.62 8.37 -14.00
N GLU A 364 18.22 7.94 -15.12
CA GLU A 364 19.49 7.22 -15.11
C GLU A 364 20.66 8.12 -14.68
N GLN A 365 20.56 9.43 -14.91
CA GLN A 365 21.61 10.37 -14.58
C GLN A 365 21.81 10.53 -13.07
N TYR A 366 20.72 10.46 -12.31
CA TYR A 366 20.74 10.56 -10.85
C TYR A 366 20.49 9.20 -10.17
N GLN A 367 20.20 8.16 -10.92
CA GLN A 367 19.79 6.84 -10.40
C GLN A 367 18.55 6.96 -9.47
N TRP A 368 17.57 7.72 -9.94
CA TRP A 368 16.29 7.88 -9.24
C TRP A 368 15.18 7.17 -9.95
N ILE A 369 14.31 6.56 -9.16
CA ILE A 369 13.09 5.88 -9.66
C ILE A 369 11.88 6.40 -8.90
N VAL A 370 10.84 6.78 -9.63
CA VAL A 370 9.51 7.02 -9.07
C VAL A 370 8.61 5.88 -9.49
N SER A 371 7.98 5.23 -8.50
CA SER A 371 7.21 4.01 -8.66
C SER A 371 6.03 4.00 -7.67
N GLY A 372 5.03 3.18 -7.93
CA GLY A 372 3.86 3.05 -7.06
C GLY A 372 2.74 2.31 -7.76
N ASP A 373 1.68 1.96 -7.01
CA ASP A 373 0.49 1.36 -7.60
C ASP A 373 -0.15 2.24 -8.67
N TRP A 374 -0.06 3.55 -8.51
CA TRP A 374 -0.57 4.55 -9.44
C TRP A 374 0.18 4.61 -10.78
N CYS A 375 1.39 4.07 -10.85
CA CYS A 375 2.12 3.85 -12.11
C CYS A 375 1.57 2.65 -12.91
N GLY A 376 0.78 1.81 -12.26
CA GLY A 376 0.10 0.65 -12.85
C GLY A 376 -1.42 0.81 -12.84
N GLN A 377 -2.14 -0.21 -12.40
CA GLN A 377 -3.60 -0.27 -12.35
C GLN A 377 -4.21 0.17 -11.00
N GLY A 378 -3.44 0.83 -10.13
CA GLY A 378 -3.91 1.39 -8.86
C GLY A 378 -4.35 0.36 -7.82
N ASN A 379 -3.83 -0.85 -7.85
CA ASN A 379 -4.18 -1.94 -6.94
C ASN A 379 -2.94 -2.61 -6.33
N ILE A 380 -3.15 -3.57 -5.40
CA ILE A 380 -2.05 -4.24 -4.69
C ILE A 380 -1.16 -5.05 -5.65
N GLU A 381 -1.72 -5.68 -6.67
CA GLU A 381 -0.93 -6.38 -7.69
C GLU A 381 -0.04 -5.41 -8.47
N SER A 382 -0.52 -4.20 -8.75
CA SER A 382 0.30 -3.15 -9.38
C SER A 382 1.46 -2.73 -8.49
N CYS A 383 1.31 -2.74 -7.15
CA CYS A 383 2.45 -2.52 -6.25
C CYS A 383 3.56 -3.54 -6.52
N TYR A 384 3.20 -4.81 -6.70
CA TYR A 384 4.16 -5.89 -7.01
C TYR A 384 4.78 -5.73 -8.39
N GLN A 385 3.97 -5.49 -9.42
CA GLN A 385 4.44 -5.32 -10.80
C GLN A 385 5.39 -4.12 -10.93
N MET A 386 5.07 -3.00 -10.29
CA MET A 386 5.93 -1.81 -10.30
C MET A 386 7.21 -2.03 -9.48
N ALA A 387 7.15 -2.77 -8.39
CA ALA A 387 8.33 -3.19 -7.64
C ALA A 387 9.24 -4.11 -8.48
N ALA A 388 8.69 -5.07 -9.22
CA ALA A 388 9.46 -5.94 -10.10
C ALA A 388 10.18 -5.15 -11.20
N LYS A 389 9.49 -4.21 -11.87
CA LYS A 389 10.10 -3.32 -12.86
C LYS A 389 11.20 -2.43 -12.24
N THR A 390 10.99 -1.93 -11.02
CA THR A 390 11.99 -1.15 -10.29
C THR A 390 13.26 -1.95 -10.02
N VAL A 391 13.09 -3.20 -9.59
CA VAL A 391 14.20 -4.11 -9.33
C VAL A 391 14.95 -4.45 -10.62
N GLU A 392 14.24 -4.74 -11.71
CA GLU A 392 14.83 -4.98 -13.02
C GLU A 392 15.72 -3.80 -13.46
N ALA A 393 15.21 -2.56 -13.35
CA ALA A 393 15.97 -1.35 -13.71
C ALA A 393 17.26 -1.20 -12.88
N ILE A 394 17.21 -1.46 -11.58
CA ILE A 394 18.39 -1.41 -10.71
C ILE A 394 19.38 -2.53 -11.05
N MET A 395 18.91 -3.75 -11.28
CA MET A 395 19.76 -4.91 -11.54
C MET A 395 20.47 -4.85 -12.89
N VAL A 396 19.83 -4.29 -13.92
CA VAL A 396 20.46 -4.10 -15.25
C VAL A 396 21.66 -3.13 -15.14
N THR A 397 21.46 -1.98 -14.51
CA THR A 397 22.51 -0.95 -14.41
C THR A 397 23.68 -1.39 -13.53
N THR A 398 23.48 -2.31 -12.58
CA THR A 398 24.57 -2.83 -11.73
C THR A 398 25.35 -3.99 -12.37
N ASN A 399 25.01 -4.37 -13.60
CA ASN A 399 25.73 -5.39 -14.39
C ASN A 399 26.79 -4.81 -15.34
N ASP A 400 26.67 -3.51 -15.65
CA ASP A 400 27.60 -2.76 -16.49
C ASP A 400 28.70 -2.10 -15.64
#